data_62b43c548362898eddcbc71fbd6fd580
#
_entry.id   62b43c548362898eddcbc71fbd6fd580
#
_cell.length_a   1.000
_cell.length_b   1.000
_cell.length_c   1.000
_cell.angle_alpha   90.00
_cell.angle_beta   90.00
_cell.angle_gamma   90.00
#
_symmetry.space_group_name_H-M   'P 1'
#
loop_
_entity.id
_entity.type
_entity.pdbx_description
1 polymer ?
#
loop_
_entity_poly.entity_id
_entity_poly.type
_entity_poly.pdbx_seq_one_letter_code
_entity_poly.pdbx_strand_id
1 'polypeptide(L)'
;MFKYKGLTFIALSFILLTTLVATAIPLLAQYYIDNYITKNIATAGLYILAGYYGLFILRVVFTFIGEYYFSKVAHSIVRDLREESFSNLQKLGMSYFDKTPVGSIVSRLTNDTQAVADMFGTIFSSFLNSVLMFVVTLTAMVSLSWQLTILMILFIPIMLGSVYLYQRLSSRLVEITRAKLSDLNTKLSESIEGMRIVQAFNQEKRLLDEFEGVNKEHLRYMSKSLAVDSLLLRPAMALFKILAYGVILAYFGLSWQTAGFTAGLIYAFIQYTNQLFNPLIELMQNFSVLQTSMISAGRVFELIDNTEYEPKQSNSDYKIEEGNIEFKNVSFSYDSKQDVLKNISFNVNKGETIAFVGSTGSGKSSIINLFLRFYEFERGKIFIDGVDIKDYSTKELRDKIGLVLQDPFLYHGTVESNIRMYNDNLTENDIEEAARFVDADNFIQELPDKYQSKVTERGSTFSSGQRQLITFARTIAAEPKILILDEATANIDSETEETIQRSLEKMRKGRTTIAIAHRLSTIQDANCIYVLDKGEIIESGTHEQLLEHKGTYYKMYQLQAGMMQ
;
A
#
# COMPACT_ATOMS: atom_id res chain seq x y z
N MET A 1 -16.65 -9.62 9.99
CA MET A 1 -17.74 -10.62 10.00
C MET A 1 -18.91 -10.24 10.92
N PHE A 2 -18.71 -9.84 12.17
CA PHE A 2 -19.81 -9.48 13.08
C PHE A 2 -20.72 -8.35 12.58
N LYS A 3 -20.20 -7.40 11.82
CA LYS A 3 -20.97 -6.30 11.20
C LYS A 3 -21.96 -6.82 10.12
N TYR A 4 -21.64 -7.95 9.46
CA TYR A 4 -22.40 -8.53 8.35
C TYR A 4 -23.08 -9.87 8.70
N LYS A 5 -23.49 -10.05 9.97
CA LYS A 5 -24.05 -11.32 10.50
C LYS A 5 -25.16 -11.93 9.63
N GLY A 6 -26.10 -11.11 9.13
CA GLY A 6 -27.20 -11.60 8.30
C GLY A 6 -26.72 -12.20 6.98
N LEU A 7 -25.84 -11.52 6.24
CA LEU A 7 -25.29 -12.02 4.98
C LEU A 7 -24.42 -13.26 5.18
N THR A 8 -23.61 -13.26 6.25
CA THR A 8 -22.79 -14.42 6.64
C THR A 8 -23.66 -15.62 6.97
N PHE A 9 -24.76 -15.44 7.71
CA PHE A 9 -25.68 -16.52 8.05
C PHE A 9 -26.34 -17.11 6.78
N ILE A 10 -26.77 -16.27 5.84
CA ILE A 10 -27.32 -16.73 4.55
C ILE A 10 -26.28 -17.56 3.81
N ALA A 11 -25.05 -17.04 3.66
CA ALA A 11 -23.97 -17.76 2.97
C ALA A 11 -23.70 -19.13 3.59
N LEU A 12 -23.57 -19.20 4.93
CA LEU A 12 -23.34 -20.43 5.67
C LEU A 12 -24.48 -21.44 5.49
N SER A 13 -25.73 -20.96 5.53
CA SER A 13 -26.92 -21.80 5.34
C SER A 13 -26.92 -22.45 3.95
N PHE A 14 -26.59 -21.66 2.90
CA PHE A 14 -26.53 -22.20 1.54
C PHE A 14 -25.33 -23.13 1.31
N ILE A 15 -24.19 -22.91 1.95
CA ILE A 15 -23.05 -23.85 1.93
C ILE A 15 -23.46 -25.18 2.59
N LEU A 16 -24.16 -25.15 3.72
CA LEU A 16 -24.68 -26.36 4.37
C LEU A 16 -25.68 -27.09 3.49
N LEU A 17 -26.65 -26.37 2.88
CA LEU A 17 -27.61 -26.95 1.95
C LEU A 17 -26.92 -27.57 0.74
N THR A 18 -25.92 -26.90 0.17
CA THR A 18 -25.11 -27.46 -0.94
C THR A 18 -24.47 -28.77 -0.53
N THR A 19 -23.89 -28.85 0.67
CA THR A 19 -23.22 -30.04 1.19
C THR A 19 -24.20 -31.17 1.42
N LEU A 20 -25.38 -30.91 1.99
CA LEU A 20 -26.44 -31.91 2.20
C LEU A 20 -26.96 -32.47 0.86
N VAL A 21 -27.22 -31.60 -0.11
CA VAL A 21 -27.65 -32.01 -1.45
C VAL A 21 -26.56 -32.83 -2.16
N ALA A 22 -25.29 -32.39 -2.07
CA ALA A 22 -24.16 -33.13 -2.66
C ALA A 22 -24.01 -34.53 -2.09
N THR A 23 -24.29 -34.70 -0.79
CA THR A 23 -24.23 -36.01 -0.12
C THR A 23 -25.48 -36.89 -0.42
N ALA A 24 -26.63 -36.26 -0.68
CA ALA A 24 -27.85 -36.99 -1.07
C ALA A 24 -27.78 -37.57 -2.49
N ILE A 25 -27.02 -36.95 -3.41
CA ILE A 25 -26.91 -37.42 -4.81
C ILE A 25 -26.44 -38.88 -4.93
N PRO A 26 -25.33 -39.32 -4.28
CA PRO A 26 -24.89 -40.72 -4.33
C PRO A 26 -25.90 -41.68 -3.71
N LEU A 27 -26.64 -41.29 -2.66
CA LEU A 27 -27.70 -42.13 -2.05
C LEU A 27 -28.85 -42.36 -3.03
N LEU A 28 -29.30 -41.33 -3.72
CA LEU A 28 -30.35 -41.45 -4.70
C LEU A 28 -29.92 -42.32 -5.89
N ALA A 29 -28.67 -42.18 -6.34
CA ALA A 29 -28.09 -43.01 -7.37
C ALA A 29 -27.97 -44.47 -6.92
N GLN A 30 -27.52 -44.72 -5.68
CA GLN A 30 -27.50 -46.06 -5.07
C GLN A 30 -28.89 -46.68 -5.12
N TYR A 31 -29.92 -45.98 -4.64
CA TYR A 31 -31.28 -46.45 -4.62
C TYR A 31 -31.80 -46.81 -6.03
N TYR A 32 -31.49 -45.98 -7.02
CA TYR A 32 -31.87 -46.24 -8.41
C TYR A 32 -31.17 -47.46 -9.00
N ILE A 33 -29.87 -47.63 -8.76
CA ILE A 33 -29.11 -48.78 -9.24
C ILE A 33 -29.68 -50.07 -8.62
N ASP A 34 -29.89 -50.13 -7.32
CA ASP A 34 -30.27 -51.33 -6.58
C ASP A 34 -31.72 -51.77 -6.82
N ASN A 35 -32.64 -50.82 -7.02
CA ASN A 35 -34.05 -51.13 -7.13
C ASN A 35 -34.58 -51.18 -8.56
N TYR A 36 -33.90 -50.52 -9.51
CA TYR A 36 -34.42 -50.41 -10.89
C TYR A 36 -33.46 -50.99 -11.95
N ILE A 37 -32.16 -50.66 -11.89
CA ILE A 37 -31.22 -51.20 -12.89
C ILE A 37 -30.97 -52.67 -12.69
N THR A 38 -30.63 -53.10 -11.47
CA THR A 38 -30.32 -54.51 -11.17
C THR A 38 -31.52 -55.45 -11.35
N LYS A 39 -32.74 -54.89 -11.29
CA LYS A 39 -33.99 -55.63 -11.48
C LYS A 39 -34.53 -55.58 -12.93
N ASN A 40 -33.79 -54.99 -13.87
CA ASN A 40 -34.18 -54.80 -15.28
C ASN A 40 -35.50 -54.01 -15.49
N ILE A 41 -35.87 -53.13 -14.57
CA ILE A 41 -37.05 -52.26 -14.63
C ILE A 41 -36.65 -50.78 -14.68
N ALA A 42 -35.54 -50.43 -15.31
CA ALA A 42 -34.97 -49.07 -15.33
C ALA A 42 -35.95 -48.01 -15.84
N THR A 43 -36.83 -48.35 -16.79
CA THR A 43 -37.85 -47.43 -17.33
C THR A 43 -38.88 -46.99 -16.28
N ALA A 44 -39.23 -47.84 -15.32
CA ALA A 44 -40.15 -47.50 -14.24
C ALA A 44 -39.58 -46.51 -13.24
N GLY A 45 -38.24 -46.35 -13.21
CA GLY A 45 -37.52 -45.43 -12.32
C GLY A 45 -37.17 -44.08 -12.94
N LEU A 46 -37.67 -43.70 -14.11
CA LEU A 46 -37.35 -42.43 -14.79
C LEU A 46 -37.63 -41.17 -13.92
N TYR A 47 -38.63 -41.23 -13.05
CA TYR A 47 -38.90 -40.15 -12.10
C TYR A 47 -37.79 -39.93 -11.07
N ILE A 48 -37.07 -41.00 -10.67
CA ILE A 48 -35.90 -40.92 -9.77
C ILE A 48 -34.73 -40.31 -10.51
N LEU A 49 -34.57 -40.66 -11.80
CA LEU A 49 -33.54 -40.03 -12.64
C LEU A 49 -33.80 -38.53 -12.82
N ALA A 50 -35.06 -38.11 -12.99
CA ALA A 50 -35.44 -36.70 -13.01
C ALA A 50 -35.14 -36.02 -11.67
N GLY A 51 -35.41 -36.72 -10.55
CA GLY A 51 -35.01 -36.24 -9.20
C GLY A 51 -33.49 -36.07 -9.02
N TYR A 52 -32.72 -37.03 -9.58
CA TYR A 52 -31.25 -37.00 -9.57
C TYR A 52 -30.73 -35.73 -10.28
N TYR A 53 -31.20 -35.45 -11.49
CA TYR A 53 -30.84 -34.21 -12.21
C TYR A 53 -31.38 -32.96 -11.50
N GLY A 54 -32.57 -33.04 -10.91
CA GLY A 54 -33.11 -31.97 -10.08
C GLY A 54 -32.21 -31.62 -8.90
N LEU A 55 -31.64 -32.60 -8.21
CA LEU A 55 -30.67 -32.36 -7.13
C LEU A 55 -29.38 -31.72 -7.64
N PHE A 56 -28.90 -32.06 -8.85
CA PHE A 56 -27.74 -31.39 -9.44
C PHE A 56 -28.02 -29.91 -9.71
N ILE A 57 -29.18 -29.59 -10.30
CA ILE A 57 -29.59 -28.21 -10.55
C ILE A 57 -29.70 -27.45 -9.22
N LEU A 58 -30.35 -28.06 -8.23
CA LEU A 58 -30.52 -27.45 -6.89
C LEU A 58 -29.17 -27.21 -6.23
N ARG A 59 -28.22 -28.16 -6.35
CA ARG A 59 -26.85 -27.99 -5.88
C ARG A 59 -26.17 -26.79 -6.52
N VAL A 60 -26.25 -26.65 -7.85
CA VAL A 60 -25.65 -25.50 -8.57
C VAL A 60 -26.23 -24.17 -8.09
N VAL A 61 -27.58 -24.11 -7.96
CA VAL A 61 -28.26 -22.89 -7.46
C VAL A 61 -27.79 -22.55 -6.03
N PHE A 62 -27.75 -23.52 -5.13
CA PHE A 62 -27.33 -23.29 -3.75
C PHE A 62 -25.85 -22.90 -3.66
N THR A 63 -24.98 -23.53 -4.47
CA THR A 63 -23.57 -23.14 -4.55
C THR A 63 -23.43 -21.71 -5.00
N PHE A 64 -24.10 -21.32 -6.10
CA PHE A 64 -24.07 -19.95 -6.61
C PHE A 64 -24.53 -18.94 -5.56
N ILE A 65 -25.64 -19.18 -4.88
CA ILE A 65 -26.15 -18.27 -3.86
C ILE A 65 -25.17 -18.17 -2.67
N GLY A 66 -24.66 -19.32 -2.20
CA GLY A 66 -23.71 -19.37 -1.09
C GLY A 66 -22.42 -18.59 -1.38
N GLU A 67 -21.80 -18.86 -2.55
CA GLU A 67 -20.57 -18.18 -2.98
C GLU A 67 -20.80 -16.69 -3.26
N TYR A 68 -21.92 -16.30 -3.85
CA TYR A 68 -22.27 -14.90 -4.09
C TYR A 68 -22.36 -14.10 -2.78
N TYR A 69 -23.11 -14.58 -1.79
CA TYR A 69 -23.25 -13.89 -0.53
C TYR A 69 -21.96 -13.91 0.28
N PHE A 70 -21.18 -14.97 0.20
CA PHE A 70 -19.88 -15.06 0.87
C PHE A 70 -18.89 -14.08 0.27
N SER A 71 -18.78 -13.99 -1.04
CA SER A 71 -17.96 -13.01 -1.76
C SER A 71 -18.41 -11.57 -1.45
N LYS A 72 -19.72 -11.31 -1.38
CA LYS A 72 -20.25 -10.00 -0.99
C LYS A 72 -19.81 -9.59 0.42
N VAL A 73 -19.79 -10.53 1.38
CA VAL A 73 -19.27 -10.29 2.73
C VAL A 73 -17.77 -9.97 2.67
N ALA A 74 -16.98 -10.75 1.95
CA ALA A 74 -15.54 -10.55 1.81
C ALA A 74 -15.21 -9.16 1.26
N HIS A 75 -15.84 -8.77 0.15
CA HIS A 75 -15.62 -7.45 -0.45
C HIS A 75 -16.12 -6.29 0.43
N SER A 76 -17.19 -6.52 1.23
CA SER A 76 -17.64 -5.51 2.20
C SER A 76 -16.63 -5.31 3.34
N ILE A 77 -15.98 -6.38 3.81
CA ILE A 77 -14.91 -6.30 4.80
C ILE A 77 -13.71 -5.52 4.23
N VAL A 78 -13.33 -5.81 2.98
CA VAL A 78 -12.21 -5.11 2.32
C VAL A 78 -12.49 -3.62 2.13
N ARG A 79 -13.72 -3.26 1.74
CA ARG A 79 -14.12 -1.86 1.67
C ARG A 79 -13.92 -1.17 3.02
N ASP A 80 -14.44 -1.76 4.10
CA ASP A 80 -14.32 -1.20 5.46
C ASP A 80 -12.84 -1.07 5.88
N LEU A 81 -12.01 -2.10 5.61
CA LEU A 81 -10.57 -2.06 5.90
C LEU A 81 -9.84 -0.96 5.12
N ARG A 82 -10.18 -0.76 3.83
CA ARG A 82 -9.61 0.33 3.03
C ARG A 82 -9.97 1.71 3.57
N GLU A 83 -11.24 1.90 3.91
CA GLU A 83 -11.74 3.15 4.50
C GLU A 83 -11.03 3.43 5.84
N GLU A 84 -10.90 2.43 6.70
CA GLU A 84 -10.25 2.56 8.00
C GLU A 84 -8.75 2.81 7.86
N SER A 85 -8.06 2.03 7.02
CA SER A 85 -6.63 2.22 6.73
C SER A 85 -6.34 3.60 6.15
N PHE A 86 -7.15 4.06 5.18
CA PHE A 86 -6.99 5.38 4.58
C PHE A 86 -7.30 6.50 5.57
N SER A 87 -8.34 6.34 6.38
CA SER A 87 -8.68 7.30 7.44
C SER A 87 -7.57 7.42 8.49
N ASN A 88 -6.92 6.31 8.86
CA ASN A 88 -5.77 6.36 9.77
C ASN A 88 -4.54 7.00 9.11
N LEU A 89 -4.26 6.62 7.86
CA LEU A 89 -3.16 7.20 7.08
C LEU A 89 -3.20 8.73 7.03
N GLN A 90 -4.41 9.32 6.90
CA GLN A 90 -4.59 10.78 6.87
C GLN A 90 -4.27 11.47 8.21
N LYS A 91 -4.14 10.73 9.30
CA LYS A 91 -3.82 11.25 10.63
C LYS A 91 -2.35 11.09 10.99
N LEU A 92 -1.61 10.27 10.23
CA LEU A 92 -0.20 10.01 10.51
C LEU A 92 0.66 11.23 10.21
N GLY A 93 1.67 11.44 11.03
CA GLY A 93 2.64 12.53 10.90
C GLY A 93 3.68 12.28 9.79
N MET A 94 4.40 13.33 9.41
CA MET A 94 5.49 13.26 8.41
C MET A 94 6.56 12.22 8.78
N SER A 95 6.78 11.96 10.07
CA SER A 95 7.71 10.93 10.54
C SER A 95 7.45 9.54 9.97
N TYR A 96 6.19 9.20 9.70
CA TYR A 96 5.80 7.95 9.04
C TYR A 96 6.11 7.97 7.55
N PHE A 97 5.77 9.07 6.86
CA PHE A 97 5.95 9.21 5.41
C PHE A 97 7.42 9.28 5.01
N ASP A 98 8.27 9.88 5.83
CA ASP A 98 9.72 9.96 5.59
C ASP A 98 10.43 8.61 5.72
N LYS A 99 9.90 7.71 6.57
CA LYS A 99 10.45 6.36 6.78
C LYS A 99 9.89 5.31 5.84
N THR A 100 8.68 5.54 5.29
CA THR A 100 7.93 4.52 4.55
C THR A 100 7.79 4.89 3.09
N PRO A 101 8.35 4.10 2.15
CA PRO A 101 8.20 4.37 0.72
C PRO A 101 6.74 4.43 0.28
N VAL A 102 6.38 5.42 -0.54
CA VAL A 102 4.99 5.63 -1.03
C VAL A 102 4.43 4.38 -1.71
N GLY A 103 5.24 3.67 -2.51
CA GLY A 103 4.82 2.43 -3.16
C GLY A 103 4.40 1.33 -2.17
N SER A 104 5.04 1.26 -1.00
CA SER A 104 4.66 0.34 0.07
C SER A 104 3.30 0.70 0.67
N ILE A 105 3.04 1.99 0.89
CA ILE A 105 1.76 2.49 1.41
C ILE A 105 0.63 2.17 0.43
N VAL A 106 0.83 2.48 -0.84
CA VAL A 106 -0.14 2.17 -1.91
C VAL A 106 -0.41 0.67 -1.97
N SER A 107 0.64 -0.18 -1.91
CA SER A 107 0.48 -1.64 -1.93
C SER A 107 -0.30 -2.15 -0.71
N ARG A 108 -0.10 -1.58 0.48
CA ARG A 108 -0.88 -1.93 1.70
C ARG A 108 -2.37 -1.62 1.52
N LEU A 109 -2.71 -0.48 0.91
CA LEU A 109 -4.10 -0.06 0.69
C LEU A 109 -4.79 -0.81 -0.45
N THR A 110 -4.05 -1.32 -1.43
CA THR A 110 -4.60 -1.97 -2.63
C THR A 110 -4.39 -3.49 -2.60
N ASN A 111 -3.16 -3.95 -2.78
CA ASN A 111 -2.84 -5.36 -2.95
C ASN A 111 -3.02 -6.16 -1.65
N ASP A 112 -2.56 -5.63 -0.51
CA ASP A 112 -2.65 -6.35 0.75
C ASP A 112 -4.10 -6.44 1.25
N THR A 113 -4.90 -5.39 1.06
CA THR A 113 -6.35 -5.47 1.36
C THR A 113 -7.07 -6.44 0.42
N GLN A 114 -6.66 -6.55 -0.85
CA GLN A 114 -7.20 -7.55 -1.78
C GLN A 114 -6.84 -8.97 -1.35
N ALA A 115 -5.61 -9.21 -0.90
CA ALA A 115 -5.20 -10.52 -0.37
C ALA A 115 -6.03 -10.92 0.86
N VAL A 116 -6.50 -9.96 1.67
CA VAL A 116 -7.46 -10.21 2.75
C VAL A 116 -8.84 -10.62 2.19
N ALA A 117 -9.30 -10.00 1.08
CA ALA A 117 -10.53 -10.45 0.41
C ALA A 117 -10.44 -11.90 -0.04
N ASP A 118 -9.33 -12.26 -0.68
CA ASP A 118 -9.09 -13.61 -1.21
C ASP A 118 -9.02 -14.64 -0.07
N MET A 119 -8.42 -14.26 1.06
CA MET A 119 -8.41 -15.08 2.28
C MET A 119 -9.83 -15.39 2.77
N PHE A 120 -10.66 -14.37 2.92
CA PHE A 120 -12.03 -14.57 3.40
C PHE A 120 -12.94 -15.15 2.31
N GLY A 121 -12.89 -14.64 1.09
CA GLY A 121 -13.79 -15.03 -0.01
C GLY A 121 -13.56 -16.45 -0.50
N THR A 122 -12.30 -16.84 -0.69
CA THR A 122 -11.94 -18.12 -1.31
C THR A 122 -11.50 -19.15 -0.26
N ILE A 123 -10.52 -18.81 0.57
CA ILE A 123 -9.87 -19.81 1.44
C ILE A 123 -10.79 -20.20 2.59
N PHE A 124 -11.36 -19.22 3.28
CA PHE A 124 -12.24 -19.51 4.42
C PHE A 124 -13.54 -20.19 3.99
N SER A 125 -14.08 -19.80 2.83
CA SER A 125 -15.24 -20.48 2.20
C SER A 125 -14.92 -21.94 1.86
N SER A 126 -13.80 -22.20 1.16
CA SER A 126 -13.35 -23.55 0.82
C SER A 126 -13.06 -24.38 2.07
N PHE A 127 -12.41 -23.81 3.08
CA PHE A 127 -12.13 -24.50 4.35
C PHE A 127 -13.41 -24.92 5.04
N LEU A 128 -14.38 -24.03 5.14
CA LEU A 128 -15.66 -24.32 5.79
C LEU A 128 -16.45 -25.36 5.03
N ASN A 129 -16.53 -25.21 3.69
CA ASN A 129 -17.16 -26.21 2.83
C ASN A 129 -16.48 -27.58 2.97
N SER A 130 -15.14 -27.62 3.03
CA SER A 130 -14.35 -28.85 3.20
C SER A 130 -14.66 -29.54 4.54
N VAL A 131 -14.72 -28.79 5.63
CA VAL A 131 -15.05 -29.33 6.97
C VAL A 131 -16.47 -29.87 7.00
N LEU A 132 -17.44 -29.11 6.48
CA LEU A 132 -18.84 -29.55 6.41
C LEU A 132 -18.98 -30.80 5.54
N MET A 133 -18.35 -30.80 4.34
CA MET A 133 -18.37 -31.92 3.42
C MET A 133 -17.77 -33.17 4.06
N PHE A 134 -16.65 -33.04 4.77
CA PHE A 134 -16.00 -34.13 5.48
C PHE A 134 -16.93 -34.75 6.52
N VAL A 135 -17.54 -33.92 7.40
CA VAL A 135 -18.42 -34.38 8.47
C VAL A 135 -19.69 -35.06 7.91
N VAL A 136 -20.36 -34.40 6.95
CA VAL A 136 -21.63 -34.94 6.38
C VAL A 136 -21.37 -36.20 5.55
N THR A 137 -20.30 -36.23 4.75
CA THR A 137 -19.93 -37.42 3.97
C THR A 137 -19.55 -38.60 4.88
N LEU A 138 -18.76 -38.33 5.94
CA LEU A 138 -18.39 -39.40 6.89
C LEU A 138 -19.63 -39.97 7.60
N THR A 139 -20.56 -39.09 8.00
CA THR A 139 -21.83 -39.53 8.62
C THR A 139 -22.64 -40.41 7.65
N ALA A 140 -22.73 -40.04 6.37
CA ALA A 140 -23.41 -40.83 5.35
C ALA A 140 -22.71 -42.17 5.13
N MET A 141 -21.38 -42.22 5.06
CA MET A 141 -20.61 -43.45 4.91
C MET A 141 -20.83 -44.42 6.10
N VAL A 142 -20.79 -43.90 7.34
CA VAL A 142 -21.04 -44.71 8.56
C VAL A 142 -22.44 -45.30 8.54
N SER A 143 -23.44 -44.55 8.09
CA SER A 143 -24.83 -45.05 8.01
C SER A 143 -25.03 -46.17 6.98
N LEU A 144 -24.17 -46.23 5.94
CA LEU A 144 -24.21 -47.27 4.92
C LEU A 144 -23.41 -48.52 5.31
N SER A 145 -22.17 -48.35 5.78
CA SER A 145 -21.31 -49.42 6.28
C SER A 145 -20.20 -48.88 7.16
N TRP A 146 -20.27 -49.07 8.47
CA TRP A 146 -19.27 -48.62 9.42
C TRP A 146 -17.90 -49.31 9.21
N GLN A 147 -17.90 -50.56 8.76
CA GLN A 147 -16.69 -51.37 8.52
C GLN A 147 -15.87 -50.79 7.37
N LEU A 148 -16.50 -50.48 6.22
CA LEU A 148 -15.85 -49.82 5.08
C LEU A 148 -15.39 -48.40 5.44
N THR A 149 -16.16 -47.68 6.26
CA THR A 149 -15.81 -46.35 6.68
C THR A 149 -14.52 -46.32 7.51
N ILE A 150 -14.32 -47.30 8.40
CA ILE A 150 -13.06 -47.44 9.16
C ILE A 150 -11.88 -47.65 8.22
N LEU A 151 -12.04 -48.52 7.18
CA LEU A 151 -10.99 -48.71 6.19
C LEU A 151 -10.64 -47.42 5.44
N MET A 152 -11.63 -46.58 5.12
CA MET A 152 -11.38 -45.29 4.45
C MET A 152 -10.71 -44.26 5.40
N ILE A 153 -11.11 -44.26 6.68
CA ILE A 153 -10.49 -43.38 7.69
C ILE A 153 -8.99 -43.69 7.85
N LEU A 154 -8.56 -44.94 7.65
CA LEU A 154 -7.16 -45.33 7.74
C LEU A 154 -6.27 -44.66 6.68
N PHE A 155 -6.83 -44.22 5.54
CA PHE A 155 -6.10 -43.46 4.54
C PHE A 155 -5.85 -41.99 4.96
N ILE A 156 -6.65 -41.43 5.86
CA ILE A 156 -6.56 -40.01 6.25
C ILE A 156 -5.20 -39.70 6.89
N PRO A 157 -4.68 -40.47 7.88
CA PRO A 157 -3.36 -40.22 8.45
C PRO A 157 -2.24 -40.31 7.39
N ILE A 158 -2.34 -41.20 6.43
CA ILE A 158 -1.37 -41.37 5.34
C ILE A 158 -1.38 -40.11 4.45
N MET A 159 -2.57 -39.62 4.10
CA MET A 159 -2.72 -38.37 3.33
C MET A 159 -2.19 -37.18 4.10
N LEU A 160 -2.54 -37.01 5.37
CA LEU A 160 -2.03 -35.91 6.21
C LEU A 160 -0.51 -35.97 6.36
N GLY A 161 0.07 -37.17 6.47
CA GLY A 161 1.52 -37.37 6.45
C GLY A 161 2.17 -36.93 5.14
N SER A 162 1.53 -37.24 3.99
CA SER A 162 2.03 -36.78 2.69
C SER A 162 1.87 -35.26 2.51
N VAL A 163 0.81 -34.64 3.04
CA VAL A 163 0.64 -33.18 3.11
C VAL A 163 1.78 -32.56 3.91
N TYR A 164 2.07 -33.08 5.09
CA TYR A 164 3.15 -32.59 5.94
C TYR A 164 4.52 -32.68 5.25
N LEU A 165 4.79 -33.81 4.60
CA LEU A 165 6.02 -34.01 3.83
C LEU A 165 6.13 -33.01 2.68
N TYR A 166 5.04 -32.83 1.93
CA TYR A 166 4.95 -31.84 0.86
C TYR A 166 5.26 -30.43 1.39
N GLN A 167 4.60 -30.00 2.46
CA GLN A 167 4.82 -28.67 3.03
C GLN A 167 6.26 -28.45 3.46
N ARG A 168 6.88 -29.46 4.11
CA ARG A 168 8.27 -29.37 4.56
C ARG A 168 9.27 -29.25 3.40
N LEU A 169 9.02 -29.94 2.29
CA LEU A 169 9.91 -29.93 1.12
C LEU A 169 9.66 -28.70 0.23
N SER A 170 8.39 -28.36 0.00
CA SER A 170 8.00 -27.27 -0.90
C SER A 170 8.28 -25.90 -0.31
N SER A 171 8.04 -25.67 0.99
CA SER A 171 8.18 -24.35 1.61
C SER A 171 9.58 -23.73 1.42
N ARG A 172 10.63 -24.53 1.63
CA ARG A 172 12.02 -24.10 1.45
C ARG A 172 12.35 -23.77 -0.01
N LEU A 173 11.85 -24.58 -0.95
CA LEU A 173 12.08 -24.34 -2.38
C LEU A 173 11.34 -23.11 -2.87
N VAL A 174 10.11 -22.91 -2.41
CA VAL A 174 9.30 -21.72 -2.72
C VAL A 174 9.97 -20.45 -2.19
N GLU A 175 10.50 -20.48 -0.97
CA GLU A 175 11.23 -19.34 -0.39
C GLU A 175 12.47 -18.98 -1.24
N ILE A 176 13.30 -19.96 -1.60
CA ILE A 176 14.47 -19.73 -2.47
C ILE A 176 14.04 -19.20 -3.85
N THR A 177 12.99 -19.77 -4.44
CA THR A 177 12.49 -19.35 -5.75
C THR A 177 12.01 -17.89 -5.70
N ARG A 178 11.31 -17.48 -4.63
CA ARG A 178 10.88 -16.09 -4.42
C ARG A 178 12.06 -15.14 -4.23
N ALA A 179 13.09 -15.55 -3.47
CA ALA A 179 14.32 -14.76 -3.33
C ALA A 179 14.99 -14.54 -4.69
N LYS A 180 15.12 -15.61 -5.52
CA LYS A 180 15.71 -15.50 -6.85
C LYS A 180 14.87 -14.66 -7.82
N LEU A 181 13.55 -14.68 -7.69
CA LEU A 181 12.67 -13.79 -8.44
C LEU A 181 12.86 -12.32 -8.01
N SER A 182 13.06 -12.08 -6.71
CA SER A 182 13.40 -10.75 -6.20
C SER A 182 14.72 -10.25 -6.75
N ASP A 183 15.77 -11.11 -6.79
CA ASP A 183 17.05 -10.77 -7.41
C ASP A 183 16.90 -10.39 -8.89
N LEU A 184 16.07 -11.12 -9.64
CA LEU A 184 15.73 -10.81 -11.04
C LEU A 184 15.07 -9.45 -11.18
N ASN A 185 14.07 -9.17 -10.35
CA ASN A 185 13.34 -7.89 -10.40
C ASN A 185 14.27 -6.71 -10.07
N THR A 186 15.17 -6.88 -9.09
CA THR A 186 16.18 -5.87 -8.75
C THR A 186 17.10 -5.61 -9.95
N LYS A 187 17.64 -6.66 -10.57
CA LYS A 187 18.49 -6.53 -11.77
C LYS A 187 17.77 -5.85 -12.94
N LEU A 188 16.51 -6.16 -13.15
CA LEU A 188 15.66 -5.52 -14.17
C LEU A 188 15.47 -4.03 -13.88
N SER A 189 15.09 -3.67 -12.65
CA SER A 189 14.91 -2.27 -12.26
C SER A 189 16.19 -1.47 -12.42
N GLU A 190 17.32 -1.97 -11.89
CA GLU A 190 18.62 -1.31 -12.02
C GLU A 190 19.00 -1.11 -13.50
N SER A 191 18.78 -2.13 -14.35
CA SER A 191 19.11 -2.06 -15.78
C SER A 191 18.24 -1.04 -16.52
N ILE A 192 16.94 -0.97 -16.21
CA ILE A 192 16.00 -0.03 -16.85
C ILE A 192 16.28 1.40 -16.38
N GLU A 193 16.46 1.63 -15.08
CA GLU A 193 16.78 2.94 -14.52
C GLU A 193 18.13 3.46 -15.03
N GLY A 194 19.13 2.56 -15.11
CA GLY A 194 20.46 2.85 -15.61
C GLY A 194 20.64 2.77 -17.13
N MET A 195 19.58 2.59 -17.95
CA MET A 195 19.69 2.27 -19.38
C MET A 195 20.55 3.27 -20.16
N ARG A 196 20.44 4.56 -19.85
CA ARG A 196 21.28 5.60 -20.49
C ARG A 196 22.77 5.37 -20.25
N ILE A 197 23.14 4.94 -19.03
CA ILE A 197 24.53 4.64 -18.66
C ILE A 197 24.98 3.35 -19.36
N VAL A 198 24.11 2.33 -19.34
CA VAL A 198 24.38 1.04 -20.00
C VAL A 198 24.70 1.23 -21.48
N GLN A 199 23.88 1.99 -22.19
CA GLN A 199 24.08 2.30 -23.62
C GLN A 199 25.30 3.19 -23.85
N ALA A 200 25.51 4.22 -23.00
CA ALA A 200 26.67 5.11 -23.14
C ALA A 200 28.01 4.37 -22.99
N PHE A 201 28.04 3.30 -22.18
CA PHE A 201 29.26 2.49 -21.93
C PHE A 201 29.27 1.16 -22.68
N ASN A 202 28.30 0.86 -23.57
CA ASN A 202 28.16 -0.40 -24.34
C ASN A 202 28.24 -1.65 -23.45
N GLN A 203 27.51 -1.64 -22.32
CA GLN A 203 27.53 -2.73 -21.33
C GLN A 203 26.34 -3.69 -21.46
N GLU A 204 25.56 -3.63 -22.55
CA GLU A 204 24.35 -4.43 -22.76
C GLU A 204 24.64 -5.93 -22.69
N LYS A 205 25.73 -6.37 -23.34
CA LYS A 205 26.11 -7.80 -23.36
C LYS A 205 26.45 -8.30 -21.97
N ARG A 206 27.23 -7.54 -21.21
CA ARG A 206 27.61 -7.91 -19.83
C ARG A 206 26.38 -8.04 -18.94
N LEU A 207 25.46 -7.06 -19.00
CA LEU A 207 24.23 -7.11 -18.21
C LEU A 207 23.31 -8.26 -18.61
N LEU A 208 23.26 -8.58 -19.91
CA LEU A 208 22.52 -9.74 -20.40
C LEU A 208 23.09 -11.04 -19.82
N ASP A 209 24.41 -11.20 -19.81
CA ASP A 209 25.08 -12.38 -19.27
C ASP A 209 24.85 -12.51 -17.73
N GLU A 210 24.91 -11.39 -16.99
CA GLU A 210 24.57 -11.36 -15.56
C GLU A 210 23.12 -11.72 -15.30
N PHE A 211 22.19 -11.16 -16.07
CA PHE A 211 20.76 -11.46 -15.98
C PHE A 211 20.47 -12.93 -16.29
N GLU A 212 21.09 -13.47 -17.35
CA GLU A 212 20.95 -14.89 -17.74
C GLU A 212 21.43 -15.81 -16.63
N GLY A 213 22.50 -15.45 -15.90
CA GLY A 213 23.00 -16.19 -14.75
C GLY A 213 21.94 -16.31 -13.64
N VAL A 214 21.37 -15.19 -13.22
CA VAL A 214 20.30 -15.15 -12.18
C VAL A 214 19.04 -15.87 -12.67
N ASN A 215 18.66 -15.70 -13.93
CA ASN A 215 17.50 -16.34 -14.53
C ASN A 215 17.64 -17.87 -14.60
N LYS A 216 18.82 -18.39 -14.91
CA LYS A 216 19.13 -19.83 -14.87
C LYS A 216 19.01 -20.40 -13.44
N GLU A 217 19.47 -19.66 -12.44
CA GLU A 217 19.31 -20.07 -11.04
C GLU A 217 17.82 -20.09 -10.65
N HIS A 218 17.07 -19.06 -10.97
CA HIS A 218 15.62 -19.02 -10.74
C HIS A 218 14.92 -20.23 -11.40
N LEU A 219 15.18 -20.49 -12.68
CA LEU A 219 14.64 -21.62 -13.41
C LEU A 219 14.99 -22.97 -12.73
N ARG A 220 16.22 -23.12 -12.26
CA ARG A 220 16.67 -24.33 -11.56
C ARG A 220 15.86 -24.62 -10.29
N TYR A 221 15.64 -23.60 -9.45
CA TYR A 221 14.88 -23.76 -8.21
C TYR A 221 13.39 -23.89 -8.48
N MET A 222 12.84 -23.18 -9.45
CA MET A 222 11.48 -23.31 -9.91
C MET A 222 11.21 -24.74 -10.44
N SER A 223 12.13 -25.31 -11.23
CA SER A 223 12.00 -26.68 -11.73
C SER A 223 12.03 -27.72 -10.60
N LYS A 224 12.84 -27.50 -9.55
CA LYS A 224 12.83 -28.37 -8.36
C LYS A 224 11.51 -28.26 -7.59
N SER A 225 10.96 -27.04 -7.43
CA SER A 225 9.65 -26.84 -6.83
C SER A 225 8.55 -27.57 -7.61
N LEU A 226 8.54 -27.40 -8.94
CA LEU A 226 7.62 -28.11 -9.83
C LEU A 226 7.75 -29.64 -9.74
N ALA A 227 8.96 -30.17 -9.58
CA ALA A 227 9.16 -31.62 -9.42
C ALA A 227 8.53 -32.12 -8.11
N VAL A 228 8.67 -31.38 -7.00
CA VAL A 228 8.03 -31.71 -5.71
C VAL A 228 6.50 -31.62 -5.84
N ASP A 229 5.98 -30.57 -6.46
CA ASP A 229 4.55 -30.38 -6.70
C ASP A 229 3.98 -31.49 -7.59
N SER A 230 4.70 -31.85 -8.67
CA SER A 230 4.31 -32.90 -9.61
C SER A 230 4.38 -34.32 -9.03
N LEU A 231 5.14 -34.53 -7.96
CA LEU A 231 5.21 -35.84 -7.31
C LEU A 231 4.23 -35.97 -6.13
N LEU A 232 4.24 -34.99 -5.24
CA LEU A 232 3.59 -35.09 -3.92
C LEU A 232 2.20 -34.46 -3.84
N LEU A 233 1.88 -33.48 -4.72
CA LEU A 233 0.62 -32.77 -4.61
C LEU A 233 -0.53 -33.57 -5.23
N ARG A 234 -0.72 -33.51 -6.54
CA ARG A 234 -1.85 -34.15 -7.21
C ARG A 234 -1.66 -35.66 -7.47
N PRO A 235 -0.51 -36.11 -7.99
CA PRO A 235 -0.36 -37.51 -8.30
C PRO A 235 -0.33 -38.43 -7.08
N ALA A 236 0.32 -38.04 -5.99
CA ALA A 236 0.30 -38.81 -4.75
C ALA A 236 -1.12 -38.94 -4.19
N MET A 237 -1.91 -37.86 -4.20
CA MET A 237 -3.30 -37.92 -3.77
C MET A 237 -4.17 -38.75 -4.70
N ALA A 238 -3.93 -38.67 -6.01
CA ALA A 238 -4.62 -39.55 -6.99
C ALA A 238 -4.28 -41.02 -6.75
N LEU A 239 -3.02 -41.35 -6.46
CA LEU A 239 -2.58 -42.69 -6.12
C LEU A 239 -3.30 -43.20 -4.86
N PHE A 240 -3.33 -42.44 -3.77
CA PHE A 240 -4.06 -42.83 -2.55
C PHE A 240 -5.54 -43.07 -2.82
N LYS A 241 -6.16 -42.23 -3.65
CA LYS A 241 -7.55 -42.40 -4.07
C LYS A 241 -7.76 -43.71 -4.87
N ILE A 242 -6.87 -44.05 -5.80
CA ILE A 242 -6.91 -45.28 -6.55
C ILE A 242 -6.71 -46.49 -5.62
N LEU A 243 -5.78 -46.43 -4.68
CA LEU A 243 -5.59 -47.45 -3.66
C LEU A 243 -6.84 -47.64 -2.79
N ALA A 244 -7.49 -46.54 -2.38
CA ALA A 244 -8.75 -46.58 -1.65
C ALA A 244 -9.86 -47.28 -2.46
N TYR A 245 -9.97 -47.00 -3.75
CA TYR A 245 -10.88 -47.74 -4.64
C TYR A 245 -10.53 -49.21 -4.72
N GLY A 246 -9.25 -49.58 -4.82
CA GLY A 246 -8.79 -50.95 -4.80
C GLY A 246 -9.21 -51.68 -3.53
N VAL A 247 -9.07 -51.03 -2.36
CA VAL A 247 -9.51 -51.57 -1.05
C VAL A 247 -11.03 -51.76 -1.03
N ILE A 248 -11.81 -50.79 -1.52
CA ILE A 248 -13.27 -50.89 -1.62
C ILE A 248 -13.65 -52.13 -2.49
N LEU A 249 -13.10 -52.23 -3.70
CA LEU A 249 -13.40 -53.31 -4.61
C LEU A 249 -12.97 -54.68 -4.06
N ALA A 250 -11.79 -54.76 -3.42
CA ALA A 250 -11.32 -56.00 -2.79
C ALA A 250 -12.24 -56.42 -1.63
N TYR A 251 -12.64 -55.51 -0.78
CA TYR A 251 -13.56 -55.81 0.33
C TYR A 251 -14.91 -56.31 -0.18
N PHE A 252 -15.48 -55.66 -1.18
CA PHE A 252 -16.73 -56.09 -1.80
C PHE A 252 -16.57 -57.42 -2.50
N GLY A 253 -15.47 -57.66 -3.23
CA GLY A 253 -15.20 -58.93 -3.91
C GLY A 253 -15.06 -60.12 -2.96
N LEU A 254 -14.34 -59.92 -1.85
CA LEU A 254 -14.15 -60.99 -0.84
C LEU A 254 -15.40 -61.26 -0.01
N SER A 255 -16.22 -60.23 0.24
CA SER A 255 -17.40 -60.32 1.08
C SER A 255 -18.71 -60.47 0.29
N TRP A 256 -18.66 -60.59 -1.05
CA TRP A 256 -19.83 -60.65 -1.93
C TRP A 256 -20.84 -61.72 -1.55
N GLN A 257 -20.36 -62.91 -1.19
CA GLN A 257 -21.21 -64.05 -0.85
C GLN A 257 -21.81 -64.03 0.54
N THR A 258 -21.17 -63.29 1.47
CA THR A 258 -21.51 -63.32 2.89
C THR A 258 -22.29 -62.10 3.37
N ALA A 259 -22.14 -60.93 2.74
CA ALA A 259 -22.60 -59.65 3.28
C ALA A 259 -23.77 -59.01 2.49
N GLY A 260 -24.25 -59.62 1.38
CA GLY A 260 -25.42 -59.13 0.63
C GLY A 260 -25.24 -57.71 0.05
N PHE A 261 -24.01 -57.37 -0.36
CA PHE A 261 -23.71 -56.06 -0.92
C PHE A 261 -24.34 -55.85 -2.29
N THR A 262 -24.73 -54.59 -2.56
CA THR A 262 -25.37 -54.20 -3.81
C THR A 262 -24.44 -53.40 -4.71
N ALA A 263 -24.67 -53.40 -6.02
CA ALA A 263 -23.89 -52.59 -6.97
C ALA A 263 -24.01 -51.08 -6.69
N GLY A 264 -25.18 -50.63 -6.24
CA GLY A 264 -25.41 -49.26 -5.86
C GLY A 264 -24.59 -48.83 -4.63
N LEU A 265 -24.37 -49.74 -3.67
CA LEU A 265 -23.53 -49.46 -2.51
C LEU A 265 -22.06 -49.22 -2.91
N ILE A 266 -21.54 -50.03 -3.84
CA ILE A 266 -20.18 -49.82 -4.40
C ILE A 266 -20.08 -48.46 -5.05
N TYR A 267 -21.05 -48.09 -5.88
CA TYR A 267 -21.10 -46.76 -6.52
C TYR A 267 -21.11 -45.64 -5.50
N ALA A 268 -21.96 -45.73 -4.47
CA ALA A 268 -22.05 -44.69 -3.43
C ALA A 268 -20.72 -44.51 -2.67
N PHE A 269 -20.04 -45.62 -2.30
CA PHE A 269 -18.75 -45.57 -1.61
C PHE A 269 -17.64 -44.97 -2.48
N ILE A 270 -17.61 -45.25 -3.78
CA ILE A 270 -16.67 -44.63 -4.73
C ILE A 270 -16.90 -43.10 -4.78
N GLN A 271 -18.16 -42.65 -4.86
CA GLN A 271 -18.50 -41.24 -4.90
C GLN A 271 -18.19 -40.53 -3.57
N TYR A 272 -18.50 -41.18 -2.44
CA TYR A 272 -18.17 -40.63 -1.12
C TYR A 272 -16.66 -40.57 -0.86
N THR A 273 -15.89 -41.53 -1.38
CA THR A 273 -14.43 -41.44 -1.33
C THR A 273 -13.94 -40.19 -2.08
N ASN A 274 -14.49 -39.90 -3.26
CA ASN A 274 -14.17 -38.65 -3.96
C ASN A 274 -14.51 -37.41 -3.10
N GLN A 275 -15.70 -37.39 -2.50
CA GLN A 275 -16.14 -36.26 -1.66
C GLN A 275 -15.32 -36.12 -0.38
N LEU A 276 -14.72 -37.18 0.13
CA LEU A 276 -13.87 -37.18 1.30
C LEU A 276 -12.44 -36.68 0.98
N PHE A 277 -11.89 -37.05 -0.18
CA PHE A 277 -10.49 -36.80 -0.54
C PHE A 277 -10.29 -35.45 -1.26
N ASN A 278 -11.22 -35.03 -2.12
CA ASN A 278 -11.06 -33.80 -2.90
C ASN A 278 -10.90 -32.55 -2.02
N PRO A 279 -11.66 -32.34 -0.92
CA PRO A 279 -11.47 -31.19 -0.04
C PRO A 279 -10.09 -31.12 0.59
N LEU A 280 -9.46 -32.26 0.91
CA LEU A 280 -8.10 -32.30 1.44
C LEU A 280 -7.08 -31.79 0.42
N ILE A 281 -7.28 -32.12 -0.85
CA ILE A 281 -6.44 -31.67 -1.96
C ILE A 281 -6.58 -30.14 -2.12
N GLU A 282 -7.80 -29.60 -2.07
CA GLU A 282 -8.07 -28.16 -2.15
C GLU A 282 -7.44 -27.39 -1.00
N LEU A 283 -7.53 -27.89 0.24
CA LEU A 283 -6.89 -27.28 1.40
C LEU A 283 -5.38 -27.20 1.24
N MET A 284 -4.75 -28.24 0.67
CA MET A 284 -3.30 -28.20 0.39
C MET A 284 -2.93 -27.12 -0.62
N GLN A 285 -3.70 -26.99 -1.70
CA GLN A 285 -3.44 -25.99 -2.75
C GLN A 285 -3.59 -24.56 -2.21
N ASN A 286 -4.57 -24.33 -1.34
CA ASN A 286 -4.87 -23.01 -0.77
C ASN A 286 -3.94 -22.61 0.38
N PHE A 287 -3.11 -23.52 0.90
CA PHE A 287 -2.27 -23.25 2.07
C PHE A 287 -1.26 -22.09 1.84
N SER A 288 -0.61 -22.08 0.67
CA SER A 288 0.35 -21.01 0.33
C SER A 288 -0.33 -19.63 0.20
N VAL A 289 -1.56 -19.62 -0.35
CA VAL A 289 -2.35 -18.39 -0.45
C VAL A 289 -2.77 -17.91 0.94
N LEU A 290 -3.19 -18.82 1.82
CA LEU A 290 -3.51 -18.49 3.21
C LEU A 290 -2.32 -17.83 3.93
N GLN A 291 -1.14 -18.43 3.83
CA GLN A 291 0.08 -17.88 4.45
C GLN A 291 0.41 -16.47 3.93
N THR A 292 0.36 -16.27 2.63
CA THR A 292 0.60 -14.95 2.01
C THR A 292 -0.44 -13.93 2.46
N SER A 293 -1.71 -14.30 2.47
CA SER A 293 -2.80 -13.42 2.89
C SER A 293 -2.74 -13.05 4.37
N MET A 294 -2.27 -13.96 5.25
CA MET A 294 -2.05 -13.65 6.66
C MET A 294 -0.95 -12.61 6.85
N ILE A 295 0.14 -12.68 6.09
CA ILE A 295 1.21 -11.67 6.12
C ILE A 295 0.67 -10.32 5.64
N SER A 296 -0.09 -10.30 4.53
CA SER A 296 -0.72 -9.09 4.01
C SER A 296 -1.71 -8.48 5.00
N ALA A 297 -2.52 -9.31 5.66
CA ALA A 297 -3.41 -8.85 6.73
C ALA A 297 -2.63 -8.20 7.87
N GLY A 298 -1.51 -8.80 8.30
CA GLY A 298 -0.62 -8.21 9.31
C GLY A 298 -0.17 -6.79 8.94
N ARG A 299 0.26 -6.56 7.69
CA ARG A 299 0.67 -5.23 7.20
C ARG A 299 -0.47 -4.21 7.15
N VAL A 300 -1.69 -4.65 6.81
CA VAL A 300 -2.88 -3.78 6.82
C VAL A 300 -3.22 -3.37 8.26
N PHE A 301 -3.22 -4.31 9.21
CA PHE A 301 -3.46 -3.99 10.61
C PHE A 301 -2.36 -3.14 11.22
N GLU A 302 -1.10 -3.37 10.87
CA GLU A 302 0.01 -2.50 11.26
C GLU A 302 -0.22 -1.03 10.83
N LEU A 303 -0.80 -0.81 9.64
CA LEU A 303 -1.18 0.53 9.19
C LEU A 303 -2.39 1.10 9.96
N ILE A 304 -3.40 0.28 10.24
CA ILE A 304 -4.60 0.69 11.00
C ILE A 304 -4.25 1.04 12.45
N ASP A 305 -3.39 0.24 13.07
CA ASP A 305 -3.01 0.38 14.48
C ASP A 305 -1.84 1.37 14.70
N ASN A 306 -1.28 1.93 13.62
CA ASN A 306 -0.18 2.89 13.73
C ASN A 306 -0.66 4.17 14.40
N THR A 307 0.10 4.63 15.41
CA THR A 307 -0.20 5.80 16.23
C THR A 307 0.85 6.91 16.10
N GLU A 308 1.72 6.84 15.09
CA GLU A 308 2.68 7.92 14.78
C GLU A 308 1.96 9.15 14.20
N TYR A 309 1.04 9.73 14.97
CA TYR A 309 0.24 10.88 14.54
C TYR A 309 1.05 12.17 14.48
N GLU A 310 0.47 13.18 13.80
CA GLU A 310 1.00 14.55 13.84
C GLU A 310 1.16 15.04 15.29
N PRO A 311 2.16 15.92 15.55
CA PRO A 311 2.31 16.55 16.86
C PRO A 311 1.02 17.21 17.33
N LYS A 312 0.66 16.98 18.58
CA LYS A 312 -0.56 17.56 19.17
C LYS A 312 -0.48 19.07 19.21
N GLN A 313 -1.54 19.72 18.76
CA GLN A 313 -1.74 21.15 18.83
C GLN A 313 -2.93 21.47 19.76
N SER A 314 -2.92 22.68 20.33
CA SER A 314 -4.06 23.18 21.10
C SER A 314 -5.26 23.46 20.18
N ASN A 315 -6.45 23.48 20.75
CA ASN A 315 -7.67 23.99 20.10
C ASN A 315 -7.99 25.42 20.56
N SER A 316 -6.95 26.23 20.84
CA SER A 316 -7.11 27.61 21.28
C SER A 316 -7.54 28.54 20.14
N ASP A 317 -8.05 29.71 20.51
CA ASP A 317 -8.49 30.75 19.57
C ASP A 317 -7.40 31.79 19.29
N TYR A 318 -6.12 31.51 19.66
CA TYR A 318 -5.02 32.41 19.34
C TYR A 318 -4.91 32.63 17.83
N LYS A 319 -4.64 33.92 17.45
CA LYS A 319 -4.50 34.34 16.05
C LYS A 319 -3.09 34.84 15.79
N ILE A 320 -2.57 34.56 14.60
CA ILE A 320 -1.33 35.11 14.09
C ILE A 320 -1.66 36.47 13.42
N GLU A 321 -1.31 37.55 14.07
CA GLU A 321 -1.64 38.90 13.60
C GLU A 321 -0.48 39.58 12.88
N GLU A 322 0.70 39.58 13.50
CA GLU A 322 1.89 40.24 13.00
C GLU A 322 2.89 39.29 12.33
N GLY A 323 3.04 38.10 12.88
CA GLY A 323 3.97 37.09 12.37
C GLY A 323 5.40 37.27 12.84
N ASN A 324 5.60 37.82 14.06
CA ASN A 324 6.92 37.83 14.71
C ASN A 324 7.30 36.42 15.13
N ILE A 325 8.54 36.02 14.88
CA ILE A 325 9.01 34.66 15.17
C ILE A 325 10.19 34.70 16.13
N GLU A 326 10.17 33.80 17.14
CA GLU A 326 11.28 33.68 18.08
C GLU A 326 11.59 32.19 18.35
N PHE A 327 12.83 31.80 18.10
CA PHE A 327 13.37 30.48 18.50
C PHE A 327 14.26 30.68 19.73
N LYS A 328 14.01 29.90 20.79
CA LYS A 328 14.78 29.93 22.05
C LYS A 328 15.38 28.58 22.38
N ASN A 329 16.70 28.45 22.20
CA ASN A 329 17.48 27.27 22.58
C ASN A 329 16.89 25.94 22.06
N VAL A 330 16.40 25.92 20.82
CA VAL A 330 15.76 24.75 20.22
C VAL A 330 16.80 23.71 19.83
N SER A 331 16.66 22.50 20.37
CA SER A 331 17.45 21.34 19.98
C SER A 331 16.55 20.20 19.54
N PHE A 332 16.95 19.47 18.51
CA PHE A 332 16.11 18.45 17.89
C PHE A 332 16.89 17.25 17.34
N SER A 333 16.30 16.08 17.47
CA SER A 333 16.77 14.82 16.87
C SER A 333 15.57 14.04 16.27
N TYR A 334 15.75 13.43 15.09
CA TYR A 334 14.74 12.59 14.46
C TYR A 334 14.60 11.20 15.12
N ASP A 335 15.66 10.67 15.71
CA ASP A 335 15.74 9.31 16.24
C ASP A 335 16.13 9.25 17.73
N SER A 336 16.20 10.40 18.40
CA SER A 336 16.65 10.58 19.79
C SER A 336 18.10 10.11 20.06
N LYS A 337 18.89 9.82 19.02
CA LYS A 337 20.27 9.36 19.15
C LYS A 337 21.28 10.47 18.89
N GLN A 338 21.04 11.26 17.84
CA GLN A 338 21.94 12.34 17.43
C GLN A 338 21.17 13.62 17.19
N ASP A 339 21.61 14.71 17.81
CA ASP A 339 21.03 16.04 17.59
C ASP A 339 21.37 16.55 16.20
N VAL A 340 20.30 16.85 15.44
CA VAL A 340 20.36 17.50 14.13
C VAL A 340 20.37 19.02 14.29
N LEU A 341 19.68 19.54 15.30
CA LEU A 341 19.71 20.95 15.70
C LEU A 341 20.16 21.06 17.14
N LYS A 342 21.05 22.03 17.44
CA LYS A 342 21.67 22.25 18.75
C LYS A 342 21.60 23.71 19.14
N ASN A 343 20.79 24.02 20.18
CA ASN A 343 20.66 25.36 20.77
C ASN A 343 20.36 26.48 19.76
N ILE A 344 19.51 26.18 18.75
CA ILE A 344 19.14 27.18 17.75
C ILE A 344 18.33 28.31 18.42
N SER A 345 18.82 29.53 18.27
CA SER A 345 18.16 30.73 18.77
C SER A 345 18.28 31.88 17.75
N PHE A 346 17.13 32.45 17.37
CA PHE A 346 17.05 33.60 16.47
C PHE A 346 15.70 34.31 16.61
N ASN A 347 15.62 35.56 16.14
CA ASN A 347 14.40 36.33 16.10
C ASN A 347 14.17 36.88 14.70
N VAL A 348 12.89 37.00 14.31
CA VAL A 348 12.46 37.63 13.05
C VAL A 348 11.29 38.54 13.37
N ASN A 349 11.43 39.82 13.10
CA ASN A 349 10.35 40.78 13.30
C ASN A 349 9.41 40.78 12.09
N LYS A 350 8.20 41.30 12.28
CA LYS A 350 7.20 41.48 11.23
C LYS A 350 7.79 42.12 9.97
N GLY A 351 7.59 41.44 8.85
CA GLY A 351 8.00 41.91 7.53
C GLY A 351 9.50 41.80 7.24
N GLU A 352 10.31 41.28 8.17
CA GLU A 352 11.72 40.97 7.92
C GLU A 352 11.88 39.65 7.14
N THR A 353 12.94 39.63 6.35
CA THR A 353 13.38 38.41 5.66
C THR A 353 14.66 37.93 6.30
N ILE A 354 14.66 36.69 6.79
CA ILE A 354 15.89 36.00 7.19
C ILE A 354 16.20 34.84 6.23
N ALA A 355 17.49 34.50 6.15
CA ALA A 355 17.93 33.41 5.31
C ALA A 355 18.82 32.44 6.09
N PHE A 356 18.64 31.15 5.83
CA PHE A 356 19.52 30.07 6.30
C PHE A 356 20.38 29.55 5.16
N VAL A 357 21.70 29.54 5.39
CA VAL A 357 22.69 28.99 4.46
C VAL A 357 23.56 27.95 5.18
N GLY A 358 24.15 27.03 4.44
CA GLY A 358 25.02 26.00 5.00
C GLY A 358 25.13 24.80 4.08
N SER A 359 26.03 23.87 4.38
CA SER A 359 26.19 22.62 3.63
C SER A 359 24.94 21.74 3.68
N THR A 360 24.84 20.78 2.75
CA THR A 360 23.79 19.77 2.82
C THR A 360 23.92 19.00 4.14
N GLY A 361 22.80 18.77 4.83
CA GLY A 361 22.79 18.12 6.15
C GLY A 361 23.14 19.03 7.33
N SER A 362 23.29 20.36 7.15
CA SER A 362 23.52 21.28 8.26
C SER A 362 22.33 21.54 9.17
N GLY A 363 21.10 21.10 8.80
CA GLY A 363 19.89 21.24 9.62
C GLY A 363 18.87 22.27 9.11
N LYS A 364 19.09 22.92 7.95
CA LYS A 364 18.20 23.98 7.42
C LYS A 364 16.74 23.53 7.28
N SER A 365 16.48 22.42 6.59
CA SER A 365 15.12 21.90 6.40
C SER A 365 14.50 21.41 7.72
N SER A 366 15.32 21.01 8.70
CA SER A 366 14.83 20.63 10.03
C SER A 366 14.24 21.80 10.79
N ILE A 367 14.77 23.04 10.63
CA ILE A 367 14.18 24.26 11.21
C ILE A 367 12.76 24.46 10.65
N ILE A 368 12.60 24.33 9.32
CA ILE A 368 11.29 24.45 8.66
C ILE A 368 10.33 23.37 9.17
N ASN A 369 10.79 22.13 9.23
CA ASN A 369 9.95 21.00 9.67
C ASN A 369 9.43 21.19 11.11
N LEU A 370 10.24 21.75 12.01
CA LEU A 370 9.80 22.07 13.36
C LEU A 370 8.84 23.26 13.40
N PHE A 371 9.11 24.30 12.60
CA PHE A 371 8.26 25.47 12.53
C PHE A 371 6.88 25.15 11.92
N LEU A 372 6.81 24.22 10.95
CA LEU A 372 5.56 23.70 10.40
C LEU A 372 4.88 22.66 11.30
N ARG A 373 5.46 22.32 12.44
CA ARG A 373 4.95 21.28 13.35
C ARG A 373 4.78 19.92 12.67
N PHE A 374 5.64 19.58 11.73
CA PHE A 374 5.69 18.22 11.15
C PHE A 374 6.34 17.22 12.10
N TYR A 375 7.20 17.72 13.00
CA TYR A 375 7.87 16.93 14.04
C TYR A 375 7.71 17.57 15.41
N GLU A 376 7.64 16.74 16.45
CA GLU A 376 7.64 17.20 17.84
C GLU A 376 9.06 17.52 18.28
N PHE A 377 9.21 18.53 19.12
CA PHE A 377 10.46 18.88 19.81
C PHE A 377 10.20 19.09 21.30
N GLU A 378 11.15 18.67 22.12
CA GLU A 378 11.02 18.70 23.57
C GLU A 378 11.93 19.75 24.23
N ARG A 379 13.03 20.13 23.54
CA ARG A 379 14.03 21.04 24.07
C ARG A 379 13.98 22.39 23.36
N GLY A 380 13.83 23.46 24.16
CA GLY A 380 13.64 24.81 23.69
C GLY A 380 12.19 25.20 23.47
N LYS A 381 11.97 26.38 22.92
CA LYS A 381 10.63 26.91 22.59
C LYS A 381 10.65 27.67 21.28
N ILE A 382 9.53 27.64 20.58
CA ILE A 382 9.29 28.44 19.37
C ILE A 382 8.05 29.29 19.65
N PHE A 383 8.15 30.60 19.43
CA PHE A 383 7.05 31.53 19.62
C PHE A 383 6.68 32.20 18.30
N ILE A 384 5.40 32.46 18.11
CA ILE A 384 4.85 33.35 17.08
C ILE A 384 4.04 34.41 17.83
N ASP A 385 4.30 35.70 17.57
CA ASP A 385 3.64 36.82 18.24
C ASP A 385 3.66 36.71 19.79
N GLY A 386 4.72 36.11 20.35
CA GLY A 386 4.89 35.90 21.80
C GLY A 386 4.12 34.69 22.37
N VAL A 387 3.34 33.96 21.56
CA VAL A 387 2.60 32.76 21.96
C VAL A 387 3.38 31.52 21.53
N ASP A 388 3.46 30.49 22.39
CA ASP A 388 4.16 29.24 22.06
C ASP A 388 3.46 28.59 20.85
N ILE A 389 4.24 28.13 19.87
CA ILE A 389 3.72 27.52 18.63
C ILE A 389 2.81 26.32 18.91
N LYS A 390 3.00 25.61 20.03
CA LYS A 390 2.19 24.48 20.47
C LYS A 390 0.77 24.88 20.91
N ASP A 391 0.59 26.15 21.25
CA ASP A 391 -0.69 26.66 21.73
C ASP A 391 -1.62 27.15 20.61
N TYR A 392 -1.13 27.26 19.39
CA TYR A 392 -1.96 27.55 18.22
C TYR A 392 -2.72 26.32 17.74
N SER A 393 -3.90 26.52 17.12
CA SER A 393 -4.59 25.47 16.40
C SER A 393 -3.85 25.11 15.11
N THR A 394 -3.91 23.83 14.71
CA THR A 394 -3.33 23.35 13.43
C THR A 394 -3.84 24.16 12.25
N LYS A 395 -5.13 24.52 12.27
CA LYS A 395 -5.77 25.31 11.21
C LYS A 395 -5.13 26.71 11.11
N GLU A 396 -4.98 27.42 12.23
CA GLU A 396 -4.42 28.77 12.24
C GLU A 396 -2.97 28.77 11.71
N LEU A 397 -2.15 27.80 12.13
CA LEU A 397 -0.77 27.69 11.64
C LEU A 397 -0.74 27.47 10.13
N ARG A 398 -1.57 26.55 9.61
CA ARG A 398 -1.58 26.22 8.17
C ARG A 398 -2.21 27.30 7.30
N ASP A 399 -3.17 28.06 7.83
CA ASP A 399 -3.80 29.17 7.11
C ASP A 399 -2.88 30.40 7.05
N LYS A 400 -2.01 30.62 8.05
CA LYS A 400 -1.19 31.81 8.16
C LYS A 400 0.27 31.63 7.80
N ILE A 401 0.73 30.39 7.61
CA ILE A 401 2.09 30.07 7.15
C ILE A 401 2.02 29.55 5.72
N GLY A 402 2.54 30.31 4.78
CA GLY A 402 2.69 29.90 3.38
C GLY A 402 3.99 29.14 3.17
N LEU A 403 3.94 28.00 2.50
CA LEU A 403 5.11 27.18 2.19
C LEU A 403 5.30 27.09 0.68
N VAL A 404 6.51 27.38 0.23
CA VAL A 404 6.99 27.13 -1.12
C VAL A 404 8.10 26.09 -1.06
N LEU A 405 7.86 24.93 -1.64
CA LEU A 405 8.80 23.79 -1.67
C LEU A 405 9.80 23.91 -2.82
N GLN A 406 10.94 23.27 -2.68
CA GLN A 406 11.99 23.14 -3.69
C GLN A 406 11.45 22.51 -4.99
N ASP A 407 10.72 21.40 -4.89
CA ASP A 407 10.08 20.74 -6.02
C ASP A 407 8.58 21.07 -6.05
N PRO A 408 8.11 21.86 -7.04
CA PRO A 408 6.72 22.24 -7.14
C PRO A 408 5.84 21.03 -7.49
N PHE A 409 4.91 20.68 -6.61
CA PHE A 409 3.98 19.58 -6.80
C PHE A 409 2.59 20.07 -7.21
N LEU A 410 2.10 19.57 -8.35
CA LEU A 410 0.75 19.83 -8.82
C LEU A 410 -0.10 18.56 -8.77
N TYR A 411 -1.32 18.70 -8.26
CA TYR A 411 -2.32 17.63 -8.23
C TYR A 411 -3.00 17.47 -9.58
N HIS A 412 -3.42 16.26 -9.88
CA HIS A 412 -4.29 16.02 -11.03
C HIS A 412 -5.59 16.82 -10.88
N GLY A 413 -5.96 17.56 -11.91
CA GLY A 413 -7.16 18.42 -11.89
C GLY A 413 -7.06 19.55 -12.92
N THR A 414 -7.37 20.78 -12.54
CA THR A 414 -7.23 21.98 -13.35
C THR A 414 -6.20 22.93 -12.72
N VAL A 415 -5.76 23.96 -13.45
CA VAL A 415 -4.92 25.02 -12.91
C VAL A 415 -5.65 25.73 -11.75
N GLU A 416 -6.92 26.06 -11.93
CA GLU A 416 -7.77 26.64 -10.89
C GLU A 416 -7.80 25.78 -9.63
N SER A 417 -8.11 24.47 -9.76
CA SER A 417 -8.17 23.56 -8.61
C SER A 417 -6.85 23.44 -7.86
N ASN A 418 -5.73 23.60 -8.55
CA ASN A 418 -4.40 23.61 -7.97
C ASN A 418 -4.09 24.91 -7.21
N ILE A 419 -4.58 26.06 -7.66
CA ILE A 419 -4.43 27.33 -6.95
C ILE A 419 -5.38 27.37 -5.75
N ARG A 420 -6.64 26.98 -5.93
CA ARG A 420 -7.69 26.93 -4.88
C ARG A 420 -7.33 26.00 -3.73
N MET A 421 -6.70 24.86 -4.01
CA MET A 421 -6.26 23.85 -3.05
C MET A 421 -7.34 23.49 -2.01
N TYR A 422 -8.58 23.18 -2.49
CA TYR A 422 -9.74 22.83 -1.67
C TYR A 422 -10.21 23.93 -0.69
N ASN A 423 -9.81 25.20 -0.88
CA ASN A 423 -10.33 26.32 -0.11
C ASN A 423 -11.57 26.88 -0.80
N ASP A 424 -12.76 26.42 -0.38
CA ASP A 424 -14.05 26.82 -0.96
C ASP A 424 -14.41 28.30 -0.74
N ASN A 425 -13.70 29.01 0.15
CA ASN A 425 -13.91 30.44 0.38
C ASN A 425 -13.29 31.32 -0.72
N LEU A 426 -12.37 30.79 -1.52
CA LEU A 426 -11.74 31.54 -2.62
C LEU A 426 -12.67 31.62 -3.81
N THR A 427 -12.94 32.83 -4.27
CA THR A 427 -13.67 33.08 -5.52
C THR A 427 -12.75 32.91 -6.74
N GLU A 428 -13.33 32.83 -7.93
CA GLU A 428 -12.56 32.81 -9.18
C GLU A 428 -11.69 34.08 -9.32
N ASN A 429 -12.21 35.24 -8.89
CA ASN A 429 -11.47 36.51 -8.92
C ASN A 429 -10.26 36.48 -8.00
N ASP A 430 -10.37 35.90 -6.79
CA ASP A 430 -9.22 35.78 -5.86
C ASP A 430 -8.11 34.91 -6.46
N ILE A 431 -8.49 33.86 -7.18
CA ILE A 431 -7.55 32.97 -7.87
C ILE A 431 -6.83 33.70 -9.01
N GLU A 432 -7.57 34.46 -9.82
CA GLU A 432 -6.99 35.27 -10.88
C GLU A 432 -6.08 36.38 -10.33
N GLU A 433 -6.48 37.06 -9.25
CA GLU A 433 -5.68 38.09 -8.59
C GLU A 433 -4.39 37.49 -8.04
N ALA A 434 -4.45 36.33 -7.39
CA ALA A 434 -3.25 35.62 -6.92
C ALA A 434 -2.32 35.24 -8.08
N ALA A 435 -2.85 34.76 -9.18
CA ALA A 435 -2.07 34.40 -10.36
C ALA A 435 -1.45 35.63 -11.03
N ARG A 436 -2.16 36.74 -11.13
CA ARG A 436 -1.61 38.02 -11.64
C ARG A 436 -0.53 38.58 -10.73
N PHE A 437 -0.69 38.46 -9.42
CA PHE A 437 0.29 38.95 -8.45
C PHE A 437 1.66 38.30 -8.63
N VAL A 438 1.70 37.00 -8.96
CA VAL A 438 2.94 36.25 -9.17
C VAL A 438 3.31 36.09 -10.64
N ASP A 439 2.75 36.88 -11.53
CA ASP A 439 3.00 36.87 -12.99
C ASP A 439 2.67 35.50 -13.66
N ALA A 440 1.84 34.65 -13.03
CA ALA A 440 1.39 33.37 -13.58
C ALA A 440 0.26 33.52 -14.61
N ASP A 441 -0.58 34.57 -14.50
CA ASP A 441 -1.74 34.78 -15.37
C ASP A 441 -1.34 34.86 -16.86
N ASN A 442 -0.19 35.44 -17.18
CA ASN A 442 0.29 35.59 -18.55
C ASN A 442 0.31 34.27 -19.30
N PHE A 443 1.01 33.25 -18.79
CA PHE A 443 1.08 31.96 -19.45
C PHE A 443 -0.24 31.16 -19.31
N ILE A 444 -1.00 31.35 -18.20
CA ILE A 444 -2.29 30.68 -18.02
C ILE A 444 -3.30 31.11 -19.10
N GLN A 445 -3.32 32.39 -19.45
CA GLN A 445 -4.21 32.92 -20.50
C GLN A 445 -3.87 32.39 -21.90
N GLU A 446 -2.63 31.95 -22.15
CA GLU A 446 -2.17 31.33 -23.39
C GLU A 446 -2.58 29.86 -23.51
N LEU A 447 -2.98 29.21 -22.41
CA LEU A 447 -3.45 27.84 -22.43
C LEU A 447 -4.81 27.72 -23.13
N PRO A 448 -5.10 26.60 -23.83
CA PRO A 448 -6.36 26.42 -24.55
C PRO A 448 -7.61 26.66 -23.70
N ASP A 449 -7.63 26.12 -22.48
CA ASP A 449 -8.76 26.22 -21.55
C ASP A 449 -8.43 27.14 -20.34
N LYS A 450 -7.38 27.98 -20.44
CA LYS A 450 -6.96 28.93 -19.40
C LYS A 450 -6.89 28.26 -18.02
N TYR A 451 -7.57 28.81 -17.03
CA TYR A 451 -7.63 28.27 -15.67
C TYR A 451 -8.26 26.87 -15.58
N GLN A 452 -9.10 26.49 -16.54
CA GLN A 452 -9.69 25.15 -16.62
C GLN A 452 -8.79 24.14 -17.35
N SER A 453 -7.60 24.55 -17.81
CA SER A 453 -6.64 23.67 -18.45
C SER A 453 -6.24 22.53 -17.52
N LYS A 454 -6.23 21.32 -18.07
CA LYS A 454 -5.97 20.10 -17.30
C LYS A 454 -4.50 20.00 -16.86
N VAL A 455 -4.30 19.71 -15.60
CA VAL A 455 -3.03 19.37 -14.99
C VAL A 455 -2.94 17.84 -14.92
N THR A 456 -1.97 17.27 -15.65
CA THR A 456 -1.69 15.84 -15.60
C THR A 456 -0.90 15.47 -14.35
N GLU A 457 -0.62 14.18 -14.15
CA GLU A 457 0.12 13.69 -12.99
C GLU A 457 1.42 14.48 -12.79
N ARG A 458 1.60 15.05 -11.60
CA ARG A 458 2.73 15.91 -11.19
C ARG A 458 2.95 17.15 -12.09
N GLY A 459 1.97 17.54 -12.89
CA GLY A 459 2.09 18.70 -13.79
C GLY A 459 3.13 18.52 -14.90
N SER A 460 3.33 17.29 -15.39
CA SER A 460 4.33 16.96 -16.42
C SER A 460 4.16 17.70 -17.74
N THR A 461 2.99 18.29 -17.98
CA THR A 461 2.70 19.12 -19.17
C THR A 461 3.22 20.55 -19.05
N PHE A 462 3.62 21.00 -17.86
CA PHE A 462 4.10 22.35 -17.59
C PHE A 462 5.63 22.36 -17.44
N SER A 463 6.27 23.47 -17.81
CA SER A 463 7.69 23.66 -17.52
C SER A 463 7.92 23.77 -16.00
N SER A 464 9.15 23.59 -15.53
CA SER A 464 9.51 23.73 -14.12
C SER A 464 9.10 25.09 -13.57
N GLY A 465 9.36 26.16 -14.32
CA GLY A 465 9.00 27.52 -13.94
C GLY A 465 7.48 27.76 -13.89
N GLN A 466 6.73 27.24 -14.87
CA GLN A 466 5.27 27.34 -14.85
C GLN A 466 4.67 26.63 -13.64
N ARG A 467 5.17 25.43 -13.29
CA ARG A 467 4.73 24.73 -12.07
C ARG A 467 5.03 25.56 -10.83
N GLN A 468 6.21 26.20 -10.78
CA GLN A 468 6.60 27.06 -9.68
C GLN A 468 5.65 28.27 -9.52
N LEU A 469 5.32 28.96 -10.63
CA LEU A 469 4.39 30.08 -10.61
C LEU A 469 2.97 29.68 -10.16
N ILE A 470 2.48 28.50 -10.55
CA ILE A 470 1.19 27.97 -10.06
C ILE A 470 1.26 27.73 -8.54
N THR A 471 2.36 27.16 -8.02
CA THR A 471 2.52 26.98 -6.56
C THR A 471 2.66 28.28 -5.80
N PHE A 472 3.27 29.31 -6.40
CA PHE A 472 3.30 30.67 -5.84
C PHE A 472 1.88 31.26 -5.76
N ALA A 473 1.09 31.16 -6.83
CA ALA A 473 -0.29 31.60 -6.83
C ALA A 473 -1.11 30.89 -5.75
N ARG A 474 -0.95 29.54 -5.60
CA ARG A 474 -1.54 28.77 -4.51
C ARG A 474 -1.20 29.32 -3.14
N THR A 475 0.09 29.61 -2.90
CA THR A 475 0.57 30.08 -1.61
C THR A 475 0.03 31.48 -1.29
N ILE A 476 -0.01 32.38 -2.28
CA ILE A 476 -0.47 33.75 -2.10
C ILE A 476 -2.00 33.84 -1.97
N ALA A 477 -2.75 33.00 -2.64
CA ALA A 477 -4.21 32.92 -2.53
C ALA A 477 -4.69 32.65 -1.09
N ALA A 478 -3.86 32.01 -0.26
CA ALA A 478 -4.16 31.80 1.17
C ALA A 478 -3.86 33.04 2.07
N GLU A 479 -3.34 34.14 1.54
CA GLU A 479 -2.96 35.35 2.26
C GLU A 479 -2.12 35.09 3.53
N PRO A 480 -0.97 34.41 3.42
CA PRO A 480 -0.15 34.08 4.57
C PRO A 480 0.48 35.33 5.20
N LYS A 481 0.66 35.30 6.53
CA LYS A 481 1.42 36.33 7.30
C LYS A 481 2.91 35.99 7.33
N ILE A 482 3.23 34.73 7.36
CA ILE A 482 4.59 34.20 7.38
C ILE A 482 4.81 33.39 6.08
N LEU A 483 5.96 33.59 5.45
CA LEU A 483 6.32 32.89 4.22
C LEU A 483 7.58 32.05 4.44
N ILE A 484 7.54 30.80 4.05
CA ILE A 484 8.68 29.89 4.06
C ILE A 484 9.04 29.57 2.61
N LEU A 485 10.29 29.82 2.25
CA LEU A 485 10.83 29.59 0.92
C LEU A 485 11.95 28.55 1.01
N ASP A 486 11.72 27.33 0.49
CA ASP A 486 12.72 26.28 0.41
C ASP A 486 13.24 26.21 -1.04
N GLU A 487 14.42 26.77 -1.31
CA GLU A 487 15.16 26.75 -2.57
C GLU A 487 14.31 26.96 -3.87
N ALA A 488 13.51 28.01 -3.90
CA ALA A 488 12.50 28.24 -4.93
C ALA A 488 13.01 28.45 -6.39
N THR A 489 14.32 28.28 -6.70
CA THR A 489 14.91 28.60 -8.02
C THR A 489 15.85 27.54 -8.60
N ALA A 490 15.82 26.30 -8.10
CA ALA A 490 16.64 25.22 -8.63
C ALA A 490 16.12 24.72 -10.00
N ASN A 491 17.01 24.48 -10.94
CA ASN A 491 16.73 23.84 -12.25
C ASN A 491 15.72 24.57 -13.17
N ILE A 492 15.77 25.92 -13.23
CA ILE A 492 14.90 26.74 -14.06
C ILE A 492 15.70 27.34 -15.21
N ASP A 493 15.08 27.50 -16.38
CA ASP A 493 15.64 28.20 -17.53
C ASP A 493 15.78 29.71 -17.25
N SER A 494 16.78 30.34 -17.86
CA SER A 494 17.17 31.73 -17.53
C SER A 494 16.07 32.75 -17.79
N GLU A 495 15.17 32.56 -18.74
CA GLU A 495 14.08 33.49 -19.07
C GLU A 495 12.99 33.47 -17.99
N THR A 496 12.64 32.26 -17.53
CA THR A 496 11.64 32.08 -16.47
C THR A 496 12.21 32.44 -15.09
N GLU A 497 13.53 32.31 -14.89
CA GLU A 497 14.21 32.63 -13.61
C GLU A 497 14.00 34.09 -13.21
N GLU A 498 14.10 35.06 -14.15
CA GLU A 498 13.86 36.47 -13.83
C GLU A 498 12.43 36.75 -13.37
N THR A 499 11.45 36.12 -14.02
CA THR A 499 10.03 36.23 -13.63
C THR A 499 9.80 35.65 -12.23
N ILE A 500 10.40 34.50 -11.94
CA ILE A 500 10.30 33.85 -10.62
C ILE A 500 10.94 34.70 -9.52
N GLN A 501 12.14 35.27 -9.76
CA GLN A 501 12.80 36.14 -8.80
C GLN A 501 11.95 37.38 -8.51
N ARG A 502 11.40 38.03 -9.52
CA ARG A 502 10.50 39.19 -9.37
C ARG A 502 9.25 38.83 -8.57
N SER A 503 8.67 37.64 -8.83
CA SER A 503 7.51 37.17 -8.11
C SER A 503 7.83 36.88 -6.65
N LEU A 504 8.98 36.27 -6.34
CA LEU A 504 9.47 36.03 -4.99
C LEU A 504 9.67 37.36 -4.22
N GLU A 505 10.24 38.38 -4.86
CA GLU A 505 10.38 39.73 -4.22
C GLU A 505 9.02 40.34 -3.89
N LYS A 506 8.03 40.22 -4.82
CA LYS A 506 6.67 40.69 -4.56
C LYS A 506 6.04 39.91 -3.40
N MET A 507 6.22 38.62 -3.34
CA MET A 507 5.66 37.75 -2.29
C MET A 507 6.21 38.04 -0.92
N ARG A 508 7.50 38.42 -0.80
CA ARG A 508 8.17 38.75 0.47
C ARG A 508 7.71 40.08 1.05
N LYS A 509 7.34 41.06 0.21
CA LYS A 509 6.97 42.41 0.67
C LYS A 509 5.83 42.38 1.67
N GLY A 510 6.07 42.89 2.87
CA GLY A 510 5.09 43.00 3.95
C GLY A 510 4.81 41.69 4.70
N ARG A 511 5.53 40.62 4.41
CA ARG A 511 5.43 39.32 5.08
C ARG A 511 6.72 38.95 5.78
N THR A 512 6.61 38.37 6.95
CA THR A 512 7.77 37.77 7.64
C THR A 512 8.23 36.54 6.86
N THR A 513 9.50 36.53 6.45
CA THR A 513 9.98 35.48 5.52
C THR A 513 11.16 34.71 6.08
N ILE A 514 11.11 33.41 6.05
CA ILE A 514 12.23 32.49 6.29
C ILE A 514 12.61 31.85 4.96
N ALA A 515 13.82 32.09 4.47
CA ALA A 515 14.33 31.52 3.23
C ALA A 515 15.44 30.49 3.50
N ILE A 516 15.37 29.33 2.88
CA ILE A 516 16.51 28.42 2.72
C ILE A 516 17.09 28.65 1.35
N ALA A 517 18.35 29.04 1.28
CA ALA A 517 18.98 29.33 0.01
C ALA A 517 20.13 28.36 -0.29
N HIS A 518 20.10 27.81 -1.49
CA HIS A 518 21.25 27.18 -2.11
C HIS A 518 21.97 28.13 -3.08
N ARG A 519 21.26 29.16 -3.59
CA ARG A 519 21.86 30.26 -4.38
C ARG A 519 21.95 31.51 -3.51
N LEU A 520 23.17 31.96 -3.25
CA LEU A 520 23.40 33.14 -2.39
C LEU A 520 22.89 34.44 -3.05
N SER A 521 22.72 34.47 -4.37
CA SER A 521 22.15 35.63 -5.08
C SER A 521 20.72 35.96 -4.65
N THR A 522 19.96 34.97 -4.18
CA THR A 522 18.53 35.15 -3.82
C THR A 522 18.29 35.73 -2.41
N ILE A 523 19.34 35.84 -1.62
CA ILE A 523 19.25 36.22 -0.20
C ILE A 523 20.15 37.41 0.18
N GLN A 524 20.79 38.05 -0.79
CA GLN A 524 21.68 39.21 -0.54
C GLN A 524 20.96 40.39 0.14
N ASP A 525 19.66 40.49 -0.12
CA ASP A 525 18.75 41.49 0.44
C ASP A 525 18.08 41.08 1.76
N ALA A 526 18.45 39.92 2.32
CA ALA A 526 17.92 39.49 3.61
C ALA A 526 18.39 40.39 4.77
N ASN A 527 17.48 40.66 5.70
CA ASN A 527 17.79 41.46 6.88
C ASN A 527 18.84 40.79 7.78
N CYS A 528 18.82 39.47 7.84
CA CYS A 528 19.82 38.67 8.52
C CYS A 528 20.01 37.32 7.82
N ILE A 529 21.26 36.92 7.67
CA ILE A 529 21.65 35.62 7.16
C ILE A 529 22.26 34.81 8.29
N TYR A 530 21.75 33.60 8.53
CA TYR A 530 22.27 32.66 9.52
C TYR A 530 23.02 31.53 8.80
N VAL A 531 24.29 31.33 9.16
CA VAL A 531 25.12 30.25 8.62
C VAL A 531 25.04 29.06 9.54
N LEU A 532 24.52 27.94 9.04
CA LEU A 532 24.42 26.69 9.79
C LEU A 532 25.56 25.73 9.43
N ASP A 533 26.20 25.20 10.45
CA ASP A 533 27.10 24.05 10.32
C ASP A 533 26.82 23.02 11.42
N LYS A 534 26.66 21.76 11.05
CA LYS A 534 26.44 20.61 11.97
C LYS A 534 25.36 20.86 13.05
N GLY A 535 24.31 21.56 12.67
CA GLY A 535 23.15 21.84 13.52
C GLY A 535 23.29 23.05 14.44
N GLU A 536 24.32 23.88 14.28
CA GLU A 536 24.57 25.07 15.07
C GLU A 536 24.63 26.30 14.16
N ILE A 537 24.21 27.47 14.67
CA ILE A 537 24.41 28.77 14.01
C ILE A 537 25.83 29.22 14.34
N ILE A 538 26.71 29.26 13.32
CA ILE A 538 28.13 29.65 13.49
C ILE A 538 28.41 31.10 13.14
N GLU A 539 27.61 31.70 12.25
CA GLU A 539 27.73 33.11 11.85
C GLU A 539 26.33 33.69 11.62
N SER A 540 26.17 34.98 11.90
CA SER A 540 24.94 35.73 11.61
C SER A 540 25.24 37.20 11.30
N GLY A 541 24.49 37.80 10.38
CA GLY A 541 24.63 39.19 10.01
C GLY A 541 24.05 39.49 8.63
N THR A 542 24.19 40.71 8.15
CA THR A 542 23.83 41.09 6.78
C THR A 542 24.84 40.50 5.78
N HIS A 543 24.48 40.49 4.51
CA HIS A 543 25.38 40.07 3.43
C HIS A 543 26.74 40.79 3.50
N GLU A 544 26.74 42.11 3.65
CA GLU A 544 27.93 42.95 3.73
C GLU A 544 28.80 42.62 4.95
N GLN A 545 28.20 42.51 6.13
CA GLN A 545 28.88 42.16 7.38
C GLN A 545 29.57 40.79 7.29
N LEU A 546 28.88 39.81 6.73
CA LEU A 546 29.43 38.45 6.58
C LEU A 546 30.56 38.39 5.53
N LEU A 547 30.51 39.21 4.48
CA LEU A 547 31.61 39.33 3.54
C LEU A 547 32.85 39.97 4.17
N GLU A 548 32.66 41.03 4.99
CA GLU A 548 33.75 41.71 5.71
C GLU A 548 34.41 40.75 6.74
N HIS A 549 33.59 39.92 7.40
CA HIS A 549 34.08 38.95 8.41
C HIS A 549 34.98 37.86 7.80
N LYS A 550 34.89 37.58 6.49
CA LYS A 550 35.67 36.59 5.74
C LYS A 550 35.59 35.18 6.33
N GLY A 551 34.47 34.84 6.93
CA GLY A 551 34.21 33.54 7.55
C GLY A 551 33.75 32.46 6.58
N THR A 552 32.90 31.54 7.05
CA THR A 552 32.32 30.44 6.26
C THR A 552 31.41 30.94 5.16
N TYR A 553 30.60 31.97 5.44
CA TYR A 553 29.75 32.63 4.44
C TYR A 553 30.56 33.15 3.26
N TYR A 554 31.66 33.84 3.52
CA TYR A 554 32.54 34.41 2.48
C TYR A 554 33.12 33.31 1.59
N LYS A 555 33.55 32.17 2.17
CA LYS A 555 34.05 31.03 1.41
C LYS A 555 32.97 30.45 0.51
N MET A 556 31.73 30.28 1.02
CA MET A 556 30.60 29.81 0.23
C MET A 556 30.28 30.76 -0.94
N TYR A 557 30.30 32.06 -0.67
CA TYR A 557 30.07 33.09 -1.67
C TYR A 557 31.12 33.05 -2.79
N GLN A 558 32.41 32.94 -2.45
CA GLN A 558 33.49 32.84 -3.44
C GLN A 558 33.39 31.59 -4.29
N LEU A 559 33.02 30.46 -3.69
CA LEU A 559 32.80 29.20 -4.44
C LEU A 559 31.66 29.34 -5.46
N GLN A 560 30.55 29.96 -5.07
CA GLN A 560 29.41 30.15 -5.98
C GLN A 560 29.65 31.21 -7.05
N ALA A 561 30.42 32.25 -6.73
CA ALA A 561 30.80 33.30 -7.67
C ALA A 561 31.91 32.85 -8.68
N GLY A 562 32.40 31.62 -8.58
CA GLY A 562 33.49 31.13 -9.43
C GLY A 562 34.85 31.82 -9.19
N MET A 563 35.02 32.46 -8.01
CA MET A 563 36.23 33.22 -7.64
C MET A 563 37.30 32.36 -6.94
N MET A 564 37.00 31.14 -6.60
CA MET A 564 37.98 30.12 -6.15
C MET A 564 38.24 29.13 -7.27
N GLN A 565 39.49 29.08 -7.73
CA GLN A 565 40.01 27.98 -8.56
C GLN A 565 40.43 26.79 -7.68
#